data_b950f551d1365ee55d9ab87e0466987d
#
_entry.id   b950f551d1365ee55d9ab87e0466987d
#
_cell.length_a   1.000
_cell.length_b   1.000
_cell.length_c   1.000
_cell.angle_alpha   90.00
_cell.angle_beta   90.00
_cell.angle_gamma   90.00
#
_symmetry.space_group_name_H-M   'P 1'
#
loop_
_entity.id
_entity.type
_entity.pdbx_description
1 polymer ?
#
loop_
_entity_poly.entity_id
_entity_poly.type
_entity_poly.pdbx_seq_one_letter_code
_entity_poly.pdbx_strand_id
1 'polypeptide(L)'
;MEIKKILLLGLTAMMLCACDRSWDLSDAYDNSESSKPKEPQPGPEEPDDTEEHYKDWISGELSGGIAYKLGPRKDIVQPVTMPMRGYWTDGKITTLKQGDGKYLLFWAEATSYRQESGSPWLEDNVESLNNSNAVFGKSVDRQDGFNDGGSWFIGVHSLGGSRMVGFFHAESHWNSGSGAYKSIGVTYSDDNGKTWERGEKILGSDEAKPESAKFCGLGDGCVVWNEARQSWICYYCGFCDSVYDYVMTMAESKDPEGKPGTWKKWDGSDFTVEACDSQTGLGGKNVSIDNLVHRRGANPSVMYNDYLGKWIMVYHGWESYIVMSSSDDGIVWTEPTIIISRTMEPGGVMYPNMISVEGDTAGGKTFRIYHAADMVNGVRTLSYREFEFE
;
A
#
# COMPACT_ATOMS: atom_id res chain seq x y z
N MET A 1 -12.62 38.87 -31.19
CA MET A 1 -11.53 37.88 -31.15
C MET A 1 -11.20 37.59 -29.69
N GLU A 2 -12.14 36.95 -29.02
CA GLU A 2 -12.03 36.49 -27.63
C GLU A 2 -12.99 35.33 -27.43
N ILE A 3 -12.49 34.10 -27.50
CA ILE A 3 -13.10 32.88 -26.93
C ILE A 3 -12.01 31.82 -26.99
N LYS A 4 -11.23 31.69 -25.93
CA LYS A 4 -10.38 30.50 -25.61
C LYS A 4 -9.64 30.70 -24.28
N LYS A 5 -10.38 30.81 -23.17
CA LYS A 5 -9.82 30.75 -21.80
C LYS A 5 -10.87 30.34 -20.78
N ILE A 6 -11.60 29.28 -21.01
CA ILE A 6 -12.43 28.65 -19.96
C ILE A 6 -12.46 27.15 -20.27
N LEU A 7 -11.44 26.42 -19.95
CA LEU A 7 -11.47 24.94 -19.79
C LEU A 7 -10.23 24.35 -19.12
N LEU A 8 -9.57 25.09 -18.22
CA LEU A 8 -8.39 24.56 -17.51
C LEU A 8 -8.45 24.74 -15.99
N LEU A 9 -9.61 24.94 -15.41
CA LEU A 9 -9.78 25.17 -13.96
C LEU A 9 -10.59 24.09 -13.24
N GLY A 10 -10.93 23.00 -13.91
CA GLY A 10 -11.76 21.94 -13.34
C GLY A 10 -11.04 20.70 -12.80
N LEU A 11 -9.78 20.49 -13.12
CA LEU A 11 -9.07 19.24 -12.76
C LEU A 11 -8.11 19.34 -11.57
N THR A 12 -7.80 20.52 -11.08
CA THR A 12 -6.81 20.70 -9.99
C THR A 12 -7.42 20.62 -8.59
N ALA A 13 -8.73 20.50 -8.45
CA ALA A 13 -9.41 20.49 -7.15
C ALA A 13 -9.61 19.09 -6.52
N MET A 14 -9.29 17.99 -7.22
CA MET A 14 -9.60 16.63 -6.75
C MET A 14 -8.46 15.94 -5.96
N MET A 15 -7.27 16.51 -5.87
CA MET A 15 -6.15 15.91 -5.12
C MET A 15 -5.93 16.49 -3.72
N LEU A 16 -6.77 17.41 -3.27
CA LEU A 16 -6.51 18.18 -2.04
C LEU A 16 -7.06 17.58 -0.74
N CYS A 17 -7.58 16.34 -0.74
CA CYS A 17 -8.28 15.81 0.43
C CYS A 17 -7.53 14.74 1.26
N ALA A 18 -6.29 14.40 0.96
CA ALA A 18 -5.69 13.25 1.63
C ALA A 18 -4.91 13.56 2.92
N CYS A 19 -4.44 14.80 3.17
CA CYS A 19 -3.48 15.03 4.26
C CYS A 19 -3.56 16.39 4.97
N ASP A 20 -4.74 17.00 5.12
CA ASP A 20 -4.78 18.27 5.85
C ASP A 20 -5.70 18.26 7.06
N ARG A 21 -5.16 17.95 8.23
CA ARG A 21 -5.45 18.56 9.54
C ARG A 21 -4.62 17.94 10.66
N SER A 22 -3.87 18.78 11.37
CA SER A 22 -3.34 18.49 12.70
C SER A 22 -4.49 18.34 13.69
N TRP A 23 -4.69 17.14 14.27
CA TRP A 23 -5.71 16.90 15.29
C TRP A 23 -5.06 16.60 16.63
N ASP A 24 -5.59 17.25 17.65
CA ASP A 24 -5.26 17.00 19.05
C ASP A 24 -6.01 15.74 19.53
N LEU A 25 -5.30 14.81 20.13
CA LEU A 25 -5.79 13.47 20.52
C LEU A 25 -6.49 13.44 21.88
N SER A 26 -6.88 14.59 22.47
CA SER A 26 -7.40 14.64 23.82
C SER A 26 -8.86 14.19 23.99
N ASP A 27 -9.65 14.01 22.92
CA ASP A 27 -11.09 13.74 23.00
C ASP A 27 -11.48 12.39 22.37
N ALA A 28 -10.91 11.28 22.82
CA ALA A 28 -11.35 9.96 22.40
C ALA A 28 -12.06 9.21 23.54
N TYR A 29 -13.33 9.03 23.34
CA TYR A 29 -14.34 8.20 24.02
C TYR A 29 -13.84 7.09 24.94
N ASP A 30 -14.29 7.19 26.20
CA ASP A 30 -14.39 6.12 27.16
C ASP A 30 -15.71 5.34 26.91
N ASN A 31 -15.63 4.10 26.44
CA ASN A 31 -16.73 3.16 26.44
C ASN A 31 -16.20 1.78 26.81
N SER A 32 -16.16 1.53 28.13
CA SER A 32 -15.94 0.20 28.70
C SER A 32 -17.26 -0.56 28.74
N GLU A 33 -17.55 -1.38 27.73
CA GLU A 33 -18.45 -2.51 27.88
C GLU A 33 -17.75 -3.80 27.42
N SER A 34 -17.72 -4.76 28.39
CA SER A 34 -17.06 -6.04 28.25
C SER A 34 -17.74 -6.92 27.20
N SER A 35 -17.03 -7.26 26.11
CA SER A 35 -17.45 -8.29 25.16
C SER A 35 -16.99 -9.68 25.61
N LYS A 36 -17.93 -10.62 25.65
CA LYS A 36 -17.65 -12.05 25.83
C LYS A 36 -16.84 -12.60 24.66
N PRO A 37 -15.94 -13.59 24.86
CA PRO A 37 -15.24 -14.25 23.77
C PRO A 37 -16.23 -14.89 22.79
N LYS A 38 -16.14 -14.56 21.51
CA LYS A 38 -16.84 -15.28 20.43
C LYS A 38 -16.22 -16.67 20.26
N GLU A 39 -17.04 -17.68 20.05
CA GLU A 39 -16.61 -19.02 19.64
C GLU A 39 -15.83 -18.95 18.32
N PRO A 40 -14.83 -19.84 18.10
CA PRO A 40 -14.09 -19.86 16.85
C PRO A 40 -15.03 -20.12 15.68
N GLN A 41 -15.05 -19.19 14.73
CA GLN A 41 -15.81 -19.32 13.48
C GLN A 41 -15.19 -20.45 12.64
N PRO A 42 -16.00 -21.22 11.90
CA PRO A 42 -15.49 -22.22 10.97
C PRO A 42 -14.50 -21.56 9.97
N GLY A 43 -13.46 -22.30 9.61
CA GLY A 43 -12.48 -21.86 8.62
C GLY A 43 -13.15 -21.46 7.30
N PRO A 44 -12.44 -20.74 6.40
CA PRO A 44 -13.00 -20.28 5.15
C PRO A 44 -13.64 -21.46 4.41
N GLU A 45 -14.94 -21.36 4.12
CA GLU A 45 -15.62 -22.28 3.23
C GLU A 45 -14.88 -22.24 1.89
N GLU A 46 -14.58 -23.43 1.33
CA GLU A 46 -14.10 -23.52 -0.04
C GLU A 46 -15.13 -22.83 -0.97
N PRO A 47 -14.69 -22.07 -1.99
CA PRO A 47 -15.62 -21.40 -2.89
C PRO A 47 -16.61 -22.44 -3.47
N ASP A 48 -17.88 -22.13 -3.35
CA ASP A 48 -18.93 -22.93 -3.95
C ASP A 48 -18.85 -22.76 -5.48
N ASP A 49 -18.35 -23.81 -6.18
CA ASP A 49 -18.16 -23.86 -7.64
C ASP A 49 -19.49 -23.92 -8.43
N THR A 50 -20.59 -23.53 -7.82
CA THR A 50 -21.90 -23.52 -8.50
C THR A 50 -22.00 -22.33 -9.47
N GLU A 51 -22.75 -22.51 -10.55
CA GLU A 51 -23.08 -21.44 -11.51
C GLU A 51 -23.66 -20.18 -10.80
N GLU A 52 -24.30 -20.35 -9.64
CA GLU A 52 -24.87 -19.29 -8.84
C GLU A 52 -23.80 -18.39 -8.18
N HIS A 53 -22.66 -18.98 -7.74
CA HIS A 53 -21.53 -18.23 -7.18
C HIS A 53 -20.93 -17.25 -8.19
N TYR A 54 -20.79 -17.66 -9.45
CA TYR A 54 -20.17 -16.85 -10.51
C TYR A 54 -21.15 -15.96 -11.30
N LYS A 55 -22.43 -15.94 -10.94
CA LYS A 55 -23.48 -15.25 -11.71
C LYS A 55 -23.20 -13.77 -12.00
N ASP A 56 -22.59 -13.06 -11.02
CA ASP A 56 -22.31 -11.63 -11.10
C ASP A 56 -20.82 -11.33 -11.26
N TRP A 57 -20.02 -12.33 -11.59
CA TRP A 57 -18.59 -12.19 -11.80
C TRP A 57 -18.30 -11.72 -13.23
N ILE A 58 -17.22 -10.95 -13.36
CA ILE A 58 -16.74 -10.41 -14.61
C ILE A 58 -15.50 -11.20 -15.04
N SER A 59 -15.55 -11.80 -16.22
CA SER A 59 -14.38 -12.44 -16.83
C SER A 59 -13.54 -11.42 -17.58
N GLY A 60 -12.22 -11.60 -17.52
CA GLY A 60 -11.25 -10.76 -18.23
C GLY A 60 -9.96 -11.52 -18.52
N GLU A 61 -9.04 -10.84 -19.18
CA GLU A 61 -7.71 -11.38 -19.50
C GLU A 61 -6.67 -10.30 -19.27
N LEU A 62 -5.60 -10.65 -18.54
CA LEU A 62 -4.44 -9.78 -18.37
C LEU A 62 -3.57 -9.78 -19.65
N SER A 63 -2.78 -8.73 -19.81
CA SER A 63 -1.70 -8.73 -20.80
C SER A 63 -0.80 -9.95 -20.58
N GLY A 64 -0.59 -10.74 -21.65
CA GLY A 64 0.13 -12.01 -21.55
C GLY A 64 -0.77 -13.25 -21.51
N GLY A 65 -2.10 -13.09 -21.68
CA GLY A 65 -3.04 -14.20 -21.89
C GLY A 65 -3.44 -14.94 -20.60
N ILE A 66 -3.42 -14.27 -19.45
CA ILE A 66 -3.83 -14.85 -18.16
C ILE A 66 -5.29 -14.51 -17.94
N ALA A 67 -6.17 -15.50 -18.07
CA ALA A 67 -7.60 -15.33 -17.82
C ALA A 67 -7.91 -15.22 -16.32
N TYR A 68 -8.92 -14.41 -15.98
CA TYR A 68 -9.37 -14.22 -14.61
C TYR A 68 -10.87 -13.97 -14.50
N LYS A 69 -11.39 -14.17 -13.29
CA LYS A 69 -12.71 -13.75 -12.86
C LYS A 69 -12.59 -12.76 -11.71
N LEU A 70 -13.42 -11.72 -11.73
CA LEU A 70 -13.52 -10.69 -10.69
C LEU A 70 -14.95 -10.67 -10.14
N GLY A 71 -15.09 -10.90 -8.84
CA GLY A 71 -16.36 -10.89 -8.14
C GLY A 71 -16.99 -9.50 -8.00
N PRO A 72 -18.27 -9.43 -7.61
CA PRO A 72 -18.93 -8.17 -7.32
C PRO A 72 -18.27 -7.46 -6.12
N ARG A 73 -18.43 -6.11 -6.08
CA ARG A 73 -17.96 -5.31 -4.93
C ARG A 73 -18.73 -5.70 -3.67
N LYS A 74 -17.99 -5.88 -2.59
CA LYS A 74 -18.52 -6.06 -1.23
C LYS A 74 -17.99 -4.96 -0.33
N ASP A 75 -18.89 -4.22 0.32
CA ASP A 75 -18.51 -3.14 1.23
C ASP A 75 -18.35 -3.68 2.65
N ILE A 76 -17.24 -3.34 3.29
CA ILE A 76 -16.93 -3.76 4.66
C ILE A 76 -17.42 -2.70 5.65
N VAL A 77 -17.14 -1.43 5.34
CA VAL A 77 -17.49 -0.28 6.18
C VAL A 77 -18.37 0.66 5.39
N GLN A 78 -19.45 1.12 6.02
CA GLN A 78 -20.34 2.12 5.39
C GLN A 78 -19.54 3.38 5.04
N PRO A 79 -19.93 4.08 3.96
CA PRO A 79 -19.31 5.34 3.59
C PRO A 79 -19.29 6.32 4.76
N VAL A 80 -18.15 6.95 4.98
CA VAL A 80 -17.93 7.90 6.07
C VAL A 80 -17.23 9.13 5.56
N THR A 81 -17.57 10.28 6.12
CA THR A 81 -16.89 11.53 5.78
C THR A 81 -15.53 11.62 6.48
N MET A 82 -14.55 12.13 5.79
CA MET A 82 -13.24 12.43 6.39
C MET A 82 -13.37 13.44 7.55
N PRO A 83 -12.54 13.35 8.59
CA PRO A 83 -11.49 12.35 8.82
C PRO A 83 -12.04 11.14 9.58
N MET A 84 -11.93 9.96 8.97
CA MET A 84 -12.15 8.72 9.69
C MET A 84 -10.83 8.15 10.14
N ARG A 85 -10.75 7.80 11.38
CA ARG A 85 -9.58 7.19 11.99
C ARG A 85 -9.89 5.75 12.37
N GLY A 86 -9.04 4.82 11.96
CA GLY A 86 -9.05 3.47 12.44
C GLY A 86 -10.01 2.49 11.75
N TYR A 87 -10.77 2.90 10.74
CA TYR A 87 -11.76 2.03 10.09
C TYR A 87 -11.44 1.67 8.64
N TRP A 88 -10.47 2.32 8.02
CA TRP A 88 -10.01 2.02 6.68
C TRP A 88 -8.53 2.35 6.56
N THR A 89 -7.92 1.83 5.52
CA THR A 89 -6.49 1.98 5.33
C THR A 89 -6.16 3.13 4.40
N ASP A 90 -5.13 3.87 4.76
CA ASP A 90 -4.56 4.93 3.94
C ASP A 90 -3.24 4.42 3.36
N GLY A 91 -3.31 3.49 2.39
CA GLY A 91 -2.15 2.87 1.79
C GLY A 91 -2.11 1.34 1.87
N LYS A 92 -0.91 0.80 2.05
CA LYS A 92 -0.66 -0.64 2.08
C LYS A 92 -1.18 -1.29 3.37
N ILE A 93 -1.76 -2.47 3.23
CA ILE A 93 -2.07 -3.40 4.32
C ILE A 93 -1.06 -4.53 4.24
N THR A 94 -0.43 -4.86 5.36
CA THR A 94 0.42 -6.04 5.47
C THR A 94 -0.28 -7.11 6.30
N THR A 95 -0.33 -8.32 5.78
CA THR A 95 -0.92 -9.48 6.45
C THR A 95 0.07 -10.63 6.45
N LEU A 96 0.55 -10.98 7.63
CA LEU A 96 1.54 -12.06 7.83
C LEU A 96 0.87 -13.29 8.43
N LYS A 97 0.93 -14.42 7.74
CA LYS A 97 0.56 -15.72 8.29
C LYS A 97 1.64 -16.18 9.29
N GLN A 98 1.22 -16.61 10.47
CA GLN A 98 2.08 -17.12 11.52
C GLN A 98 2.12 -18.65 11.51
N GLY A 99 3.18 -19.23 12.07
CA GLY A 99 3.35 -20.70 12.14
C GLY A 99 2.28 -21.44 12.95
N ASP A 100 1.52 -20.74 13.80
CA ASP A 100 0.38 -21.27 14.56
C ASP A 100 -0.98 -21.15 13.83
N GLY A 101 -0.95 -20.69 12.57
CA GLY A 101 -2.14 -20.50 11.73
C GLY A 101 -2.88 -19.18 11.96
N LYS A 102 -2.40 -18.34 12.87
CA LYS A 102 -2.90 -16.97 13.04
C LYS A 102 -2.25 -16.01 12.06
N TYR A 103 -2.72 -14.78 12.09
CA TYR A 103 -2.24 -13.69 11.24
C TYR A 103 -1.88 -12.47 12.08
N LEU A 104 -0.84 -11.75 11.65
CA LEU A 104 -0.59 -10.39 12.07
C LEU A 104 -0.98 -9.45 10.94
N LEU A 105 -1.85 -8.51 11.26
CA LEU A 105 -2.29 -7.47 10.34
C LEU A 105 -1.68 -6.14 10.75
N PHE A 106 -1.16 -5.41 9.76
CA PHE A 106 -0.68 -4.04 9.92
C PHE A 106 -1.33 -3.15 8.87
N TRP A 107 -1.80 -2.00 9.31
CA TRP A 107 -2.37 -0.95 8.45
C TRP A 107 -2.04 0.40 9.04
N ALA A 108 -2.27 1.48 8.32
CA ALA A 108 -1.89 2.80 8.82
C ALA A 108 -2.82 3.93 8.36
N GLU A 109 -2.86 4.97 9.19
CA GLU A 109 -3.26 6.34 8.88
C GLU A 109 -2.35 7.28 9.69
N ALA A 110 -1.27 7.80 9.09
CA ALA A 110 -0.19 8.56 9.73
C ALA A 110 0.49 7.85 10.95
N THR A 111 -0.10 6.81 11.45
CA THR A 111 0.36 5.92 12.51
C THR A 111 0.05 4.49 12.07
N SER A 112 1.00 3.59 12.24
CA SER A 112 0.82 2.17 11.93
C SER A 112 0.24 1.43 13.13
N TYR A 113 -0.73 0.58 12.86
CA TYR A 113 -1.47 -0.22 13.83
C TYR A 113 -1.19 -1.70 13.61
N ARG A 114 -1.33 -2.50 14.65
CA ARG A 114 -1.11 -3.96 14.63
C ARG A 114 -2.28 -4.70 15.26
N GLN A 115 -2.66 -5.79 14.65
CA GLN A 115 -3.63 -6.73 15.21
C GLN A 115 -3.17 -8.17 15.02
N GLU A 116 -3.48 -9.03 15.98
CA GLU A 116 -3.41 -10.48 15.86
C GLU A 116 -4.81 -11.04 15.64
N SER A 117 -4.97 -11.93 14.66
CA SER A 117 -6.27 -12.46 14.26
C SER A 117 -6.20 -13.94 13.89
N GLY A 118 -7.33 -14.65 13.97
CA GLY A 118 -7.52 -15.97 13.39
C GLY A 118 -7.84 -15.94 11.90
N SER A 119 -8.03 -14.76 11.30
CA SER A 119 -8.43 -14.58 9.90
C SER A 119 -7.54 -13.55 9.19
N PRO A 120 -7.16 -13.75 7.91
CA PRO A 120 -6.47 -12.74 7.11
C PRO A 120 -7.42 -11.63 6.61
N TRP A 121 -8.72 -11.85 6.68
CA TRP A 121 -9.71 -11.00 6.03
C TRP A 121 -10.03 -9.76 6.87
N LEU A 122 -10.09 -8.60 6.22
CA LEU A 122 -10.30 -7.33 6.92
C LEU A 122 -11.69 -7.21 7.53
N GLU A 123 -12.72 -7.74 6.88
CA GLU A 123 -14.09 -7.74 7.39
C GLU A 123 -14.26 -8.48 8.73
N ASP A 124 -13.38 -9.42 9.03
CA ASP A 124 -13.36 -10.12 10.31
C ASP A 124 -12.67 -9.31 11.42
N ASN A 125 -12.01 -8.20 11.06
CA ASN A 125 -11.07 -7.50 11.91
C ASN A 125 -11.38 -6.00 12.13
N VAL A 126 -12.23 -5.38 11.33
CA VAL A 126 -12.44 -3.91 11.33
C VAL A 126 -12.96 -3.34 12.65
N GLU A 127 -13.68 -4.11 13.45
CA GLU A 127 -14.21 -3.67 14.75
C GLU A 127 -13.12 -3.47 15.83
N SER A 128 -11.95 -4.05 15.64
CA SER A 128 -10.85 -3.98 16.61
C SER A 128 -9.81 -2.90 16.31
N LEU A 129 -10.01 -2.11 15.26
CA LEU A 129 -9.14 -1.00 14.89
C LEU A 129 -9.32 0.18 15.83
N ASN A 130 -8.42 0.38 16.77
CA ASN A 130 -8.45 1.51 17.70
C ASN A 130 -7.04 1.98 18.09
N ASN A 131 -6.94 3.11 18.78
CA ASN A 131 -5.65 3.70 19.15
C ASN A 131 -4.80 2.80 20.06
N SER A 132 -5.39 1.85 20.80
CA SER A 132 -4.62 0.92 21.63
C SER A 132 -3.79 -0.07 20.80
N ASN A 133 -4.07 -0.20 19.51
CA ASN A 133 -3.36 -1.06 18.59
C ASN A 133 -2.24 -0.30 17.83
N ALA A 134 -2.03 0.97 18.13
CA ALA A 134 -0.97 1.79 17.54
C ALA A 134 0.41 1.26 17.98
N VAL A 135 1.31 1.04 17.03
CA VAL A 135 2.62 0.43 17.31
C VAL A 135 3.79 1.26 16.77
N PHE A 136 3.58 2.10 15.75
CA PHE A 136 4.67 2.86 15.12
C PHE A 136 4.14 4.14 14.45
N GLY A 137 4.96 5.21 14.43
CA GLY A 137 4.67 6.45 13.73
C GLY A 137 4.23 7.59 14.64
N LYS A 138 3.55 8.60 14.09
CA LYS A 138 3.29 9.91 14.71
C LYS A 138 2.66 9.85 16.11
N SER A 139 1.79 8.91 16.36
CA SER A 139 1.06 8.82 17.64
C SER A 139 1.81 8.04 18.73
N VAL A 140 2.79 7.22 18.36
CA VAL A 140 3.50 6.32 19.27
C VAL A 140 4.93 6.80 19.51
N ASP A 141 5.63 7.10 18.43
CA ASP A 141 7.01 7.55 18.45
C ASP A 141 7.13 8.78 17.57
N ARG A 142 7.12 9.95 18.20
CA ARG A 142 7.40 11.22 17.50
C ARG A 142 8.84 11.21 17.04
N GLN A 143 9.03 10.86 15.81
CA GLN A 143 10.33 10.91 15.18
C GLN A 143 10.50 12.29 14.55
N ASP A 144 11.49 13.03 15.03
CA ASP A 144 11.92 14.24 14.38
C ASP A 144 12.64 13.90 13.08
N GLY A 145 12.39 14.66 12.03
CA GLY A 145 13.12 14.53 10.79
C GLY A 145 12.25 14.10 9.60
N PHE A 146 12.60 13.00 8.93
CA PHE A 146 11.97 12.65 7.65
C PHE A 146 10.56 12.04 7.75
N ASN A 147 10.10 11.69 8.95
CA ASN A 147 8.79 11.08 9.20
C ASN A 147 7.99 11.77 10.31
N ASP A 148 8.22 13.04 10.53
CA ASP A 148 7.50 13.86 11.53
C ASP A 148 6.02 14.09 11.18
N GLY A 149 5.63 13.90 9.93
CA GLY A 149 4.26 13.95 9.43
C GLY A 149 3.49 12.66 9.59
N GLY A 150 4.19 11.53 9.60
CA GLY A 150 3.59 10.20 9.73
C GLY A 150 4.45 9.09 9.16
N SER A 151 4.07 7.83 9.49
CA SER A 151 4.71 6.62 9.00
C SER A 151 3.66 5.55 8.74
N TRP A 152 3.67 4.99 7.53
CA TRP A 152 2.76 3.95 7.05
C TRP A 152 3.57 2.72 6.68
N PHE A 153 3.34 1.57 7.31
CA PHE A 153 3.98 0.34 6.89
C PHE A 153 3.59 -0.01 5.45
N ILE A 154 4.61 -0.32 4.64
CA ILE A 154 4.49 -0.75 3.24
C ILE A 154 5.01 -2.17 3.02
N GLY A 155 5.43 -2.83 4.09
CA GLY A 155 5.84 -4.22 4.15
C GLY A 155 6.34 -4.53 5.55
N VAL A 156 5.80 -5.58 6.18
CA VAL A 156 6.28 -6.12 7.46
C VAL A 156 6.58 -7.59 7.25
N HIS A 157 7.79 -8.01 7.63
CA HIS A 157 8.26 -9.37 7.38
C HIS A 157 8.94 -9.96 8.62
N SER A 158 8.85 -11.29 8.76
CA SER A 158 9.57 -12.02 9.80
C SER A 158 11.04 -12.18 9.41
N LEU A 159 11.93 -11.90 10.37
CA LEU A 159 13.38 -12.23 10.28
C LEU A 159 13.71 -13.50 11.05
N GLY A 160 12.70 -14.19 11.58
CA GLY A 160 12.84 -15.40 12.38
C GLY A 160 12.62 -15.16 13.88
N GLY A 161 11.96 -16.13 14.53
CA GLY A 161 11.53 -15.99 15.93
C GLY A 161 10.56 -14.82 16.12
N SER A 162 10.83 -13.94 17.08
CA SER A 162 10.07 -12.71 17.33
C SER A 162 10.60 -11.48 16.59
N ARG A 163 11.72 -11.62 15.84
CA ARG A 163 12.31 -10.50 15.10
C ARG A 163 11.55 -10.22 13.81
N MET A 164 11.32 -8.95 13.56
CA MET A 164 10.65 -8.46 12.36
C MET A 164 11.36 -7.25 11.77
N VAL A 165 11.22 -7.07 10.47
CA VAL A 165 11.55 -5.83 9.76
C VAL A 165 10.26 -5.18 9.27
N GLY A 166 10.16 -3.86 9.45
CA GLY A 166 9.08 -3.04 8.93
C GLY A 166 9.63 -1.99 7.99
N PHE A 167 9.20 -2.01 6.74
CA PHE A 167 9.47 -0.95 5.78
C PHE A 167 8.28 0.01 5.78
N PHE A 168 8.53 1.30 5.72
CA PHE A 168 7.45 2.28 5.83
C PHE A 168 7.62 3.47 4.89
N HIS A 169 6.50 3.92 4.35
CA HIS A 169 6.34 5.22 3.76
C HIS A 169 6.42 6.27 4.87
N ALA A 170 7.22 7.29 4.67
CA ALA A 170 7.44 8.37 5.61
C ALA A 170 7.08 9.71 5.01
N GLU A 171 6.43 10.56 5.78
CA GLU A 171 6.13 11.93 5.40
C GLU A 171 6.77 12.93 6.35
N SER A 172 7.43 13.93 5.78
CA SER A 172 7.84 15.14 6.49
C SER A 172 6.97 16.31 6.06
N HIS A 173 6.27 16.93 7.01
CA HIS A 173 5.34 18.00 6.75
C HIS A 173 6.01 19.37 6.91
N TRP A 174 5.31 20.43 6.49
CA TRP A 174 5.66 21.83 6.75
C TRP A 174 4.81 22.36 7.91
N ASN A 175 5.31 23.37 8.61
CA ASN A 175 4.54 24.02 9.69
C ASN A 175 3.31 24.77 9.17
N SER A 176 3.27 25.08 7.89
CA SER A 176 2.15 25.76 7.23
C SER A 176 1.97 25.24 5.81
N GLY A 177 0.74 25.27 5.31
CA GLY A 177 0.38 24.78 4.00
C GLY A 177 0.13 23.28 3.96
N SER A 178 -0.43 22.81 2.86
CA SER A 178 -0.76 21.40 2.59
C SER A 178 0.32 20.78 1.74
N GLY A 179 0.80 19.59 2.12
CA GLY A 179 1.79 18.84 1.37
C GLY A 179 2.56 17.85 2.23
N ALA A 180 3.28 16.96 1.56
CA ALA A 180 4.15 15.99 2.20
C ALA A 180 5.43 15.80 1.37
N TYR A 181 6.57 15.88 2.02
CA TYR A 181 7.85 15.47 1.45
C TYR A 181 8.09 14.01 1.85
N LYS A 182 7.95 13.13 0.86
CA LYS A 182 7.87 11.70 1.03
C LYS A 182 9.24 11.02 0.89
N SER A 183 9.44 9.94 1.66
CA SER A 183 10.60 9.06 1.58
C SER A 183 10.22 7.66 2.09
N ILE A 184 11.15 6.69 2.03
CA ILE A 184 10.92 5.35 2.57
C ILE A 184 11.97 5.06 3.63
N GLY A 185 11.54 4.42 4.72
CA GLY A 185 12.37 4.02 5.84
C GLY A 185 12.24 2.55 6.19
N VAL A 186 13.09 2.12 7.11
CA VAL A 186 13.12 0.78 7.72
C VAL A 186 13.15 0.90 9.23
N THR A 187 12.52 -0.04 9.92
CA THR A 187 12.55 -0.20 11.38
C THR A 187 12.52 -1.67 11.76
N TYR A 188 12.90 -2.00 12.99
CA TYR A 188 12.97 -3.38 13.46
C TYR A 188 12.19 -3.55 14.75
N SER A 189 11.74 -4.78 14.99
CA SER A 189 11.04 -5.20 16.20
C SER A 189 11.62 -6.54 16.67
N ASP A 190 11.77 -6.71 17.99
CA ASP A 190 12.19 -7.97 18.61
C ASP A 190 11.05 -8.68 19.36
N ASP A 191 9.84 -8.12 19.35
CA ASP A 191 8.70 -8.58 20.13
C ASP A 191 7.44 -8.88 19.29
N ASN A 192 7.68 -9.37 18.07
CA ASN A 192 6.61 -9.73 17.11
C ASN A 192 5.77 -8.53 16.66
N GLY A 193 6.40 -7.38 16.45
CA GLY A 193 5.79 -6.16 15.92
C GLY A 193 4.96 -5.36 16.92
N LYS A 194 5.09 -5.62 18.22
CA LYS A 194 4.37 -4.86 19.27
C LYS A 194 5.04 -3.52 19.55
N THR A 195 6.37 -3.49 19.54
CA THR A 195 7.17 -2.26 19.62
C THR A 195 8.22 -2.25 18.52
N TRP A 196 8.62 -1.06 18.09
CA TRP A 196 9.54 -0.87 16.98
C TRP A 196 10.64 0.12 17.37
N GLU A 197 11.82 -0.13 16.85
CA GLU A 197 12.94 0.79 16.97
C GLU A 197 12.68 2.10 16.23
N ARG A 198 13.54 3.09 16.45
CA ARG A 198 13.52 4.30 15.66
C ARG A 198 13.80 4.00 14.19
N GLY A 199 12.95 4.51 13.29
CA GLY A 199 13.11 4.29 11.86
C GLY A 199 14.30 5.03 11.26
N GLU A 200 14.91 4.44 10.25
CA GLU A 200 15.99 5.02 9.46
C GLU A 200 15.62 5.07 7.99
N LYS A 201 16.02 6.15 7.31
CA LYS A 201 15.72 6.34 5.88
C LYS A 201 16.56 5.39 5.03
N ILE A 202 15.91 4.72 4.06
CA ILE A 202 16.55 3.84 3.08
C ILE A 202 16.43 4.33 1.64
N LEU A 203 15.36 5.06 1.30
CA LEU A 203 15.17 5.67 -0.02
C LEU A 203 14.84 7.16 0.14
N GLY A 204 15.63 8.01 -0.48
CA GLY A 204 15.47 9.46 -0.53
C GLY A 204 15.17 9.96 -1.94
N SER A 205 14.53 11.13 -2.04
CA SER A 205 14.37 11.86 -3.30
C SER A 205 15.74 12.36 -3.81
N ASP A 206 15.84 12.62 -5.08
CA ASP A 206 16.98 13.31 -5.71
C ASP A 206 16.97 14.84 -5.46
N GLU A 207 15.85 15.36 -4.97
CA GLU A 207 15.69 16.76 -4.59
C GLU A 207 15.50 16.91 -3.08
N ALA A 208 16.07 17.94 -2.49
CA ALA A 208 15.85 18.31 -1.10
C ALA A 208 14.40 18.77 -0.88
N LYS A 209 13.95 18.69 0.39
CA LYS A 209 12.64 19.20 0.78
C LYS A 209 12.54 20.69 0.42
N PRO A 210 11.58 21.08 -0.43
CA PRO A 210 11.44 22.48 -0.83
C PRO A 210 10.97 23.38 0.31
N GLU A 211 11.20 24.69 0.20
CA GLU A 211 10.75 25.66 1.20
C GLU A 211 9.21 25.76 1.28
N SER A 212 8.54 25.69 0.12
CA SER A 212 7.08 25.75 0.04
C SER A 212 6.44 24.37 0.12
N ALA A 213 5.34 24.27 0.88
CA ALA A 213 4.59 23.04 1.03
C ALA A 213 4.00 22.55 -0.32
N LYS A 214 4.29 21.30 -0.66
CA LYS A 214 3.74 20.59 -1.82
C LYS A 214 3.87 19.08 -1.59
N PHE A 215 3.12 18.28 -2.35
CA PHE A 215 3.37 16.84 -2.41
C PHE A 215 4.57 16.57 -3.33
N CYS A 216 5.61 15.93 -2.80
CA CYS A 216 6.84 15.63 -3.53
C CYS A 216 7.63 14.51 -2.86
N GLY A 217 8.73 14.09 -3.50
CA GLY A 217 9.55 12.98 -3.03
C GLY A 217 9.12 11.64 -3.61
N LEU A 218 9.24 10.57 -2.86
CA LEU A 218 8.91 9.20 -3.27
C LEU A 218 8.29 8.42 -2.10
N GLY A 219 7.40 7.48 -2.41
CA GLY A 219 6.75 6.69 -1.36
C GLY A 219 5.61 5.82 -1.88
N ASP A 220 4.62 5.57 -1.04
CA ASP A 220 3.43 4.78 -1.39
C ASP A 220 3.82 3.43 -2.01
N GLY A 221 4.63 2.66 -1.31
CA GLY A 221 5.30 1.48 -1.84
C GLY A 221 4.76 0.14 -1.32
N CYS A 222 5.44 -0.91 -1.76
CA CYS A 222 5.31 -2.28 -1.29
C CYS A 222 6.70 -2.93 -1.30
N VAL A 223 7.10 -3.57 -0.21
CA VAL A 223 8.37 -4.28 -0.15
C VAL A 223 8.12 -5.77 0.00
N VAL A 224 8.78 -6.56 -0.85
CA VAL A 224 8.69 -8.03 -0.84
C VAL A 224 10.09 -8.65 -0.92
N TRP A 225 10.24 -9.85 -0.36
CA TRP A 225 11.42 -10.66 -0.55
C TRP A 225 11.31 -11.45 -1.85
N ASN A 226 12.28 -11.30 -2.74
CA ASN A 226 12.38 -12.08 -3.97
C ASN A 226 13.37 -13.23 -3.74
N GLU A 227 12.82 -14.43 -3.53
CA GLU A 227 13.61 -15.62 -3.20
C GLU A 227 14.59 -16.00 -4.31
N ALA A 228 14.20 -15.88 -5.57
CA ALA A 228 15.06 -16.20 -6.71
C ALA A 228 16.27 -15.25 -6.82
N ARG A 229 16.12 -14.01 -6.35
CA ARG A 229 17.18 -12.99 -6.36
C ARG A 229 17.94 -12.91 -5.03
N GLN A 230 17.40 -13.52 -3.98
CA GLN A 230 17.91 -13.38 -2.60
C GLN A 230 18.03 -11.91 -2.19
N SER A 231 16.95 -11.14 -2.44
CA SER A 231 16.93 -9.71 -2.22
C SER A 231 15.53 -9.18 -1.89
N TRP A 232 15.49 -8.08 -1.16
CA TRP A 232 14.31 -7.24 -1.02
C TRP A 232 14.13 -6.41 -2.28
N ILE A 233 12.91 -6.37 -2.79
CA ILE A 233 12.50 -5.42 -3.84
C ILE A 233 11.45 -4.49 -3.24
N CYS A 234 11.72 -3.20 -3.29
CA CYS A 234 10.79 -2.13 -2.97
C CYS A 234 10.22 -1.56 -4.26
N TYR A 235 8.95 -1.78 -4.53
CA TYR A 235 8.20 -1.09 -5.57
C TYR A 235 7.57 0.15 -4.96
N TYR A 236 7.72 1.30 -5.57
CA TYR A 236 7.21 2.56 -5.02
C TYR A 236 6.88 3.55 -6.12
N CYS A 237 6.13 4.59 -5.78
CA CYS A 237 5.91 5.69 -6.70
C CYS A 237 6.93 6.82 -6.45
N GLY A 238 7.38 7.42 -7.53
CA GLY A 238 8.31 8.54 -7.48
C GLY A 238 8.26 9.38 -8.73
N PHE A 239 8.76 10.61 -8.65
CA PHE A 239 8.97 11.44 -9.82
C PHE A 239 10.10 10.86 -10.67
N CYS A 240 9.87 10.82 -11.98
CA CYS A 240 10.88 10.48 -12.98
C CYS A 240 11.08 11.67 -13.92
N ASP A 241 12.30 11.89 -14.38
CA ASP A 241 12.64 13.03 -15.25
C ASP A 241 11.81 13.16 -16.52
N SER A 242 11.35 12.02 -17.06
CA SER A 242 10.62 11.96 -18.32
C SER A 242 9.12 12.17 -18.20
N VAL A 243 8.57 12.29 -16.97
CA VAL A 243 7.14 12.40 -16.70
C VAL A 243 6.84 13.40 -15.59
N TYR A 244 5.66 14.02 -15.64
CA TYR A 244 5.25 15.06 -14.67
C TYR A 244 4.60 14.50 -13.41
N ASP A 245 4.16 13.24 -13.43
CA ASP A 245 3.46 12.59 -12.34
C ASP A 245 4.26 11.41 -11.80
N TYR A 246 3.85 10.94 -10.63
CA TYR A 246 4.40 9.73 -10.05
C TYR A 246 4.18 8.52 -10.95
N VAL A 247 5.23 7.73 -11.12
CA VAL A 247 5.22 6.46 -11.83
C VAL A 247 5.80 5.36 -10.95
N MET A 248 5.50 4.12 -11.28
CA MET A 248 6.09 2.97 -10.61
C MET A 248 7.57 2.87 -10.93
N THR A 249 8.36 2.74 -9.89
CA THR A 249 9.80 2.48 -9.94
C THR A 249 10.15 1.43 -8.88
N MET A 250 11.43 1.04 -8.78
CA MET A 250 11.85 0.04 -7.83
C MET A 250 13.27 0.27 -7.30
N ALA A 251 13.56 -0.36 -6.16
CA ALA A 251 14.88 -0.44 -5.57
C ALA A 251 15.12 -1.84 -5.00
N GLU A 252 16.39 -2.26 -4.93
CA GLU A 252 16.80 -3.56 -4.43
C GLU A 252 17.77 -3.42 -3.25
N SER A 253 17.68 -4.34 -2.28
CA SER A 253 18.70 -4.57 -1.29
C SER A 253 18.98 -6.07 -1.15
N LYS A 254 20.26 -6.46 -1.23
CA LYS A 254 20.72 -7.85 -0.98
C LYS A 254 21.08 -8.12 0.49
N ASP A 255 20.93 -7.13 1.35
CA ASP A 255 21.07 -7.34 2.79
C ASP A 255 19.78 -8.02 3.31
N PRO A 256 19.89 -9.17 4.02
CA PRO A 256 18.70 -9.92 4.45
C PRO A 256 17.83 -9.18 5.46
N GLU A 257 18.35 -8.14 6.11
CA GLU A 257 17.59 -7.27 7.02
C GLU A 257 17.15 -5.96 6.33
N GLY A 258 17.60 -5.69 5.09
CA GLY A 258 17.24 -4.49 4.35
C GLY A 258 17.80 -3.20 4.94
N LYS A 259 19.01 -3.26 5.53
CA LYS A 259 19.63 -2.14 6.27
C LYS A 259 19.83 -0.87 5.46
N PRO A 260 19.86 0.30 6.12
CA PRO A 260 20.28 1.54 5.49
C PRO A 260 21.65 1.40 4.79
N GLY A 261 21.80 2.07 3.63
CA GLY A 261 23.05 2.05 2.86
C GLY A 261 23.26 0.80 1.99
N THR A 262 22.33 -0.18 2.03
CA THR A 262 22.41 -1.42 1.23
C THR A 262 21.51 -1.40 -0.01
N TRP A 263 20.67 -0.39 -0.14
CA TRP A 263 19.70 -0.22 -1.20
C TRP A 263 20.28 0.48 -2.42
N LYS A 264 19.85 0.03 -3.60
CA LYS A 264 20.12 0.70 -4.88
C LYS A 264 18.81 0.84 -5.65
N LYS A 265 18.60 1.99 -6.30
CA LYS A 265 17.47 2.23 -7.19
C LYS A 265 17.73 1.69 -8.58
N TRP A 266 16.67 1.39 -9.28
CA TRP A 266 16.64 0.98 -10.67
C TRP A 266 17.14 2.08 -11.61
N ASP A 267 17.99 1.75 -12.58
CA ASP A 267 18.53 2.67 -13.58
C ASP A 267 17.92 2.51 -14.99
N GLY A 268 16.97 1.59 -15.14
CA GLY A 268 16.37 1.17 -16.40
C GLY A 268 16.87 -0.20 -16.88
N SER A 269 17.92 -0.74 -16.27
CA SER A 269 18.51 -2.02 -16.65
C SER A 269 19.00 -2.84 -15.44
N ASP A 270 19.45 -2.18 -14.37
CA ASP A 270 19.96 -2.83 -13.16
C ASP A 270 19.79 -1.88 -11.94
N PHE A 271 20.12 -2.36 -10.77
CA PHE A 271 20.06 -1.63 -9.50
C PHE A 271 21.42 -1.00 -9.17
N THR A 272 21.70 0.17 -9.73
CA THR A 272 23.00 0.83 -9.61
C THR A 272 22.93 2.22 -8.98
N VAL A 273 21.76 2.89 -9.05
CA VAL A 273 21.58 4.26 -8.59
C VAL A 273 21.58 4.32 -7.06
N GLU A 274 22.27 5.30 -6.48
CA GLU A 274 22.29 5.53 -5.02
C GLU A 274 20.88 5.74 -4.48
N ALA A 275 20.49 4.98 -3.46
CA ALA A 275 19.13 5.03 -2.92
C ALA A 275 18.97 6.10 -1.85
N CYS A 276 19.96 6.26 -0.98
CA CYS A 276 19.98 7.26 0.08
C CYS A 276 21.41 7.50 0.55
N ASP A 277 21.93 8.70 0.34
CA ASP A 277 23.20 9.13 0.89
C ASP A 277 23.08 9.37 2.40
N SER A 278 23.99 8.81 3.18
CA SER A 278 23.91 8.82 4.66
C SER A 278 24.10 10.21 5.28
N GLN A 279 24.66 11.17 4.56
CA GLN A 279 24.90 12.52 5.07
C GLN A 279 23.79 13.49 4.70
N THR A 280 23.30 13.41 3.48
CA THR A 280 22.28 14.32 2.94
C THR A 280 20.86 13.77 3.04
N GLY A 281 20.72 12.43 3.11
CA GLY A 281 19.43 11.75 3.04
C GLY A 281 18.79 11.82 1.64
N LEU A 282 19.53 12.27 0.63
CA LEU A 282 19.09 12.32 -0.76
C LEU A 282 19.50 11.03 -1.48
N GLY A 283 18.71 10.66 -2.47
CA GLY A 283 19.02 9.56 -3.39
C GLY A 283 19.30 10.08 -4.78
N GLY A 284 19.64 9.18 -5.70
CA GLY A 284 19.70 9.50 -7.10
C GLY A 284 18.30 9.51 -7.74
N LYS A 285 18.26 9.77 -9.03
CA LYS A 285 17.03 9.88 -9.83
C LYS A 285 16.24 8.59 -9.88
N ASN A 286 14.93 8.71 -9.95
CA ASN A 286 14.04 7.58 -10.16
C ASN A 286 13.89 7.33 -11.67
N VAL A 287 13.94 6.06 -12.06
CA VAL A 287 13.65 5.61 -13.42
C VAL A 287 12.43 4.70 -13.39
N SER A 288 11.47 4.96 -14.27
CA SER A 288 10.24 4.16 -14.35
C SER A 288 10.51 2.71 -14.76
N ILE A 289 9.69 1.80 -14.29
CA ILE A 289 9.58 0.46 -14.85
C ILE A 289 8.90 0.60 -16.22
N ASP A 290 9.52 0.11 -17.29
CA ASP A 290 9.18 0.42 -18.67
C ASP A 290 7.68 0.35 -19.01
N ASN A 291 7.09 -0.81 -18.91
CA ASN A 291 5.69 -0.99 -19.27
C ASN A 291 4.72 -0.29 -18.31
N LEU A 292 5.11 -0.07 -17.05
CA LEU A 292 4.24 0.55 -16.05
C LEU A 292 4.12 2.07 -16.20
N VAL A 293 5.01 2.71 -16.95
CA VAL A 293 4.95 4.16 -17.20
C VAL A 293 3.67 4.60 -17.93
N HIS A 294 3.08 3.73 -18.73
CA HIS A 294 1.86 4.01 -19.49
C HIS A 294 0.61 4.13 -18.62
N ARG A 295 0.65 3.59 -17.40
CA ARG A 295 -0.44 3.65 -16.41
C ARG A 295 0.09 4.24 -15.11
N ARG A 296 0.40 5.53 -15.14
CA ARG A 296 0.91 6.25 -13.97
C ARG A 296 -0.02 6.12 -12.77
N GLY A 297 0.57 5.94 -11.59
CA GLY A 297 -0.20 5.75 -10.38
C GLY A 297 0.67 5.51 -9.14
N ALA A 298 0.04 4.98 -8.10
CA ALA A 298 0.66 4.79 -6.80
C ALA A 298 0.09 3.59 -6.03
N ASN A 299 0.62 3.34 -4.84
CA ASN A 299 0.18 2.32 -3.89
C ASN A 299 0.19 0.90 -4.49
N PRO A 300 1.35 0.39 -4.91
CA PRO A 300 1.45 -0.97 -5.37
C PRO A 300 1.19 -1.96 -4.22
N SER A 301 0.54 -3.07 -4.56
CA SER A 301 0.52 -4.29 -3.78
C SER A 301 1.05 -5.41 -4.64
N VAL A 302 2.06 -6.13 -4.16
CA VAL A 302 2.79 -7.14 -4.93
C VAL A 302 2.80 -8.44 -4.16
N MET A 303 2.52 -9.56 -4.85
CA MET A 303 2.64 -10.91 -4.30
C MET A 303 3.23 -11.87 -5.33
N TYR A 304 3.89 -12.92 -4.85
CA TYR A 304 4.18 -14.09 -5.68
C TYR A 304 2.96 -15.00 -5.70
N ASN A 305 2.51 -15.37 -6.89
CA ASN A 305 1.36 -16.23 -7.10
C ASN A 305 1.82 -17.64 -7.46
N ASP A 306 1.69 -18.58 -6.52
CA ASP A 306 2.13 -19.96 -6.66
C ASP A 306 1.34 -20.74 -7.74
N TYR A 307 0.07 -20.39 -7.95
CA TYR A 307 -0.76 -21.02 -8.98
C TYR A 307 -0.26 -20.72 -10.39
N LEU A 308 0.17 -19.46 -10.63
CA LEU A 308 0.71 -19.03 -11.92
C LEU A 308 2.23 -19.22 -12.02
N GLY A 309 2.94 -19.36 -10.92
CA GLY A 309 4.39 -19.29 -10.87
C GLY A 309 4.94 -17.91 -11.28
N LYS A 310 4.20 -16.82 -10.95
CA LYS A 310 4.50 -15.45 -11.38
C LYS A 310 4.32 -14.45 -10.24
N TRP A 311 5.00 -13.34 -10.37
CA TRP A 311 4.73 -12.13 -9.59
C TRP A 311 3.50 -11.42 -10.16
N ILE A 312 2.63 -10.92 -9.27
CA ILE A 312 1.45 -10.12 -9.61
C ILE A 312 1.54 -8.81 -8.85
N MET A 313 1.27 -7.70 -9.53
CA MET A 313 1.19 -6.36 -8.97
C MET A 313 -0.16 -5.75 -9.29
N VAL A 314 -0.81 -5.15 -8.29
CA VAL A 314 -1.91 -4.21 -8.48
C VAL A 314 -1.51 -2.83 -7.99
N TYR A 315 -1.98 -1.77 -8.65
CA TYR A 315 -1.85 -0.40 -8.16
C TYR A 315 -3.01 0.47 -8.69
N HIS A 316 -3.27 1.60 -8.07
CA HIS A 316 -4.28 2.52 -8.61
C HIS A 316 -3.64 3.55 -9.55
N GLY A 317 -4.36 3.88 -10.62
CA GLY A 317 -4.03 4.98 -11.52
C GLY A 317 -4.67 6.30 -11.11
N TRP A 318 -4.10 7.42 -11.54
CA TRP A 318 -4.57 8.77 -11.20
C TRP A 318 -5.99 9.08 -11.70
N GLU A 319 -6.49 8.34 -12.67
CA GLU A 319 -7.88 8.45 -13.16
C GLU A 319 -8.86 7.59 -12.36
N SER A 320 -8.49 7.13 -11.17
CA SER A 320 -9.32 6.33 -10.26
C SER A 320 -9.73 4.99 -10.87
N TYR A 321 -8.78 4.20 -11.32
CA TYR A 321 -8.92 2.81 -11.72
C TYR A 321 -7.87 1.96 -11.00
N ILE A 322 -8.08 0.65 -10.94
CA ILE A 322 -7.07 -0.32 -10.49
C ILE A 322 -6.62 -1.16 -11.68
N VAL A 323 -5.30 -1.28 -11.81
CA VAL A 323 -4.66 -2.10 -12.83
C VAL A 323 -3.96 -3.29 -12.20
N MET A 324 -3.76 -4.33 -13.01
CA MET A 324 -2.96 -5.50 -12.67
C MET A 324 -1.93 -5.76 -13.76
N SER A 325 -0.73 -6.14 -13.35
CA SER A 325 0.38 -6.56 -14.19
C SER A 325 0.99 -7.84 -13.65
N SER A 326 1.65 -8.63 -14.49
CA SER A 326 2.36 -9.85 -14.11
C SER A 326 3.83 -9.78 -14.52
N SER A 327 4.66 -10.58 -13.85
CA SER A 327 6.09 -10.70 -14.13
C SER A 327 6.60 -12.11 -13.82
N ASP A 328 7.56 -12.60 -14.60
CA ASP A 328 8.21 -13.88 -14.32
C ASP A 328 9.29 -13.78 -13.24
N ASP A 329 9.93 -12.61 -13.12
CA ASP A 329 11.10 -12.38 -12.25
C ASP A 329 10.91 -11.29 -11.20
N GLY A 330 9.79 -10.56 -11.24
CA GLY A 330 9.51 -9.39 -10.40
C GLY A 330 10.23 -8.12 -10.86
N ILE A 331 10.89 -8.13 -12.01
CA ILE A 331 11.66 -6.99 -12.55
C ILE A 331 11.05 -6.51 -13.86
N VAL A 332 10.82 -7.43 -14.79
CA VAL A 332 10.21 -7.13 -16.09
C VAL A 332 8.72 -7.40 -16.01
N TRP A 333 7.91 -6.37 -16.14
CA TRP A 333 6.46 -6.41 -15.98
C TRP A 333 5.73 -6.32 -17.32
N THR A 334 4.60 -7.00 -17.42
CA THR A 334 3.70 -6.87 -18.59
C THR A 334 3.03 -5.50 -18.58
N GLU A 335 2.49 -5.07 -19.73
CA GLU A 335 1.61 -3.88 -19.81
C GLU A 335 0.43 -4.04 -18.85
N PRO A 336 0.12 -3.06 -18.00
CA PRO A 336 -0.94 -3.17 -17.00
C PRO A 336 -2.34 -3.21 -17.64
N THR A 337 -3.16 -4.15 -17.19
CA THR A 337 -4.57 -4.28 -17.57
C THR A 337 -5.46 -3.62 -16.52
N ILE A 338 -6.43 -2.80 -16.93
CA ILE A 338 -7.43 -2.24 -16.01
C ILE A 338 -8.37 -3.38 -15.59
N ILE A 339 -8.36 -3.73 -14.31
CA ILE A 339 -9.23 -4.77 -13.73
C ILE A 339 -10.44 -4.19 -13.00
N ILE A 340 -10.32 -2.99 -12.42
CA ILE A 340 -11.44 -2.24 -11.84
C ILE A 340 -11.46 -0.86 -12.49
N SER A 341 -12.46 -0.62 -13.33
CA SER A 341 -12.59 0.62 -14.09
C SER A 341 -13.46 1.65 -13.35
N ARG A 342 -13.38 2.91 -13.80
CA ARG A 342 -14.27 3.96 -13.32
C ARG A 342 -15.74 3.74 -13.68
N THR A 343 -16.01 2.92 -14.68
CA THR A 343 -17.39 2.51 -15.02
C THR A 343 -17.95 1.55 -13.97
N MET A 344 -17.10 0.67 -13.43
CA MET A 344 -17.48 -0.25 -12.35
C MET A 344 -17.58 0.46 -11.00
N GLU A 345 -16.73 1.47 -10.77
CA GLU A 345 -16.61 2.23 -9.52
C GLU A 345 -16.71 3.75 -9.81
N PRO A 346 -17.92 4.28 -10.10
CA PRO A 346 -18.08 5.69 -10.50
C PRO A 346 -17.60 6.69 -9.45
N GLY A 347 -17.63 6.30 -8.17
CA GLY A 347 -17.12 7.07 -7.04
C GLY A 347 -15.59 7.13 -6.95
N GLY A 348 -14.87 6.40 -7.81
CA GLY A 348 -13.42 6.31 -7.80
C GLY A 348 -12.86 5.33 -6.77
N VAL A 349 -11.62 4.88 -7.01
CA VAL A 349 -10.92 3.87 -6.20
C VAL A 349 -9.48 4.27 -5.93
N MET A 350 -8.96 3.87 -4.77
CA MET A 350 -7.54 4.03 -4.36
C MET A 350 -7.10 2.87 -3.45
N TYR A 351 -5.80 2.79 -3.21
CA TYR A 351 -5.18 1.90 -2.21
C TYR A 351 -5.53 0.41 -2.39
N PRO A 352 -5.28 -0.19 -3.56
CA PRO A 352 -5.54 -1.61 -3.73
C PRO A 352 -4.55 -2.45 -2.92
N ASN A 353 -5.08 -3.49 -2.28
CA ASN A 353 -4.30 -4.44 -1.50
C ASN A 353 -4.77 -5.86 -1.82
N MET A 354 -3.85 -6.70 -2.28
CA MET A 354 -4.10 -8.12 -2.45
C MET A 354 -3.82 -8.85 -1.14
N ILE A 355 -4.77 -9.65 -0.68
CA ILE A 355 -4.63 -10.52 0.49
C ILE A 355 -5.18 -11.90 0.14
N SER A 356 -4.42 -12.92 0.48
CA SER A 356 -4.78 -14.34 0.36
C SER A 356 -4.79 -15.02 1.72
N VAL A 357 -5.10 -16.30 1.74
CA VAL A 357 -4.96 -17.16 2.94
C VAL A 357 -3.48 -17.39 3.32
N GLU A 358 -2.53 -17.02 2.46
CA GLU A 358 -1.08 -17.06 2.76
C GLU A 358 -0.53 -15.69 3.19
N GLY A 359 -1.37 -14.65 3.20
CA GLY A 359 -0.99 -13.28 3.56
C GLY A 359 -1.03 -12.34 2.35
N ASP A 360 -0.28 -11.24 2.41
CA ASP A 360 -0.27 -10.20 1.37
C ASP A 360 0.91 -10.31 0.37
N THR A 361 1.87 -11.19 0.62
CA THR A 361 3.06 -11.38 -0.24
C THR A 361 3.08 -12.70 -1.01
N ALA A 362 2.16 -13.62 -0.69
CA ALA A 362 1.99 -14.89 -1.37
C ALA A 362 0.51 -15.14 -1.68
N GLY A 363 0.22 -15.80 -2.78
CA GLY A 363 -1.15 -16.12 -3.19
C GLY A 363 -1.25 -17.34 -4.08
N GLY A 364 -2.44 -17.92 -4.13
CA GLY A 364 -2.81 -19.04 -5.00
C GLY A 364 -3.77 -18.61 -6.10
N LYS A 365 -4.64 -19.54 -6.51
CA LYS A 365 -5.65 -19.31 -7.54
C LYS A 365 -6.61 -18.18 -7.19
N THR A 366 -6.98 -18.07 -5.90
CA THR A 366 -7.94 -17.08 -5.38
C THR A 366 -7.32 -16.17 -4.33
N PHE A 367 -7.74 -14.92 -4.31
CA PHE A 367 -7.41 -13.91 -3.29
C PHE A 367 -8.43 -12.78 -3.31
N ARG A 368 -8.32 -11.83 -2.38
CA ARG A 368 -9.16 -10.62 -2.36
C ARG A 368 -8.35 -9.39 -2.69
N ILE A 369 -8.98 -8.47 -3.43
CA ILE A 369 -8.45 -7.13 -3.71
C ILE A 369 -9.27 -6.15 -2.88
N TYR A 370 -8.70 -5.71 -1.75
CA TYR A 370 -9.26 -4.66 -0.91
C TYR A 370 -8.90 -3.31 -1.49
N HIS A 371 -9.79 -2.35 -1.38
CA HIS A 371 -9.56 -0.99 -1.88
C HIS A 371 -10.46 0.03 -1.17
N ALA A 372 -10.05 1.28 -1.15
CA ALA A 372 -10.92 2.39 -0.82
C ALA A 372 -11.74 2.77 -2.05
N ALA A 373 -13.07 2.76 -1.91
CA ALA A 373 -14.03 3.16 -2.94
C ALA A 373 -14.72 4.48 -2.55
N ASP A 374 -15.53 5.03 -3.46
CA ASP A 374 -16.35 6.24 -3.26
C ASP A 374 -15.51 7.47 -2.86
N MET A 375 -14.32 7.61 -3.43
CA MET A 375 -13.37 8.68 -3.14
C MET A 375 -13.84 10.08 -3.54
N VAL A 376 -14.84 10.16 -4.41
CA VAL A 376 -15.48 11.42 -4.83
C VAL A 376 -16.29 11.99 -3.67
N ASN A 377 -16.20 13.29 -3.45
CA ASN A 377 -16.86 13.99 -2.34
C ASN A 377 -16.27 13.74 -0.94
N GLY A 378 -15.04 13.25 -0.84
CA GLY A 378 -14.37 13.04 0.45
C GLY A 378 -14.97 11.91 1.29
N VAL A 379 -15.73 11.02 0.65
CA VAL A 379 -16.25 9.79 1.26
C VAL A 379 -15.30 8.65 0.89
N ARG A 380 -15.04 7.76 1.84
CA ARG A 380 -14.28 6.53 1.60
C ARG A 380 -15.06 5.34 2.16
N THR A 381 -15.16 4.29 1.35
CA THR A 381 -15.74 3.01 1.74
C THR A 381 -14.67 1.95 1.60
N LEU A 382 -14.37 1.24 2.68
CA LEU A 382 -13.52 0.06 2.58
C LEU A 382 -14.32 -1.06 1.92
N SER A 383 -13.83 -1.53 0.79
CA SER A 383 -14.51 -2.52 -0.03
C SER A 383 -13.52 -3.59 -0.49
N TYR A 384 -14.03 -4.71 -0.92
CA TYR A 384 -13.23 -5.73 -1.59
C TYR A 384 -13.96 -6.39 -2.74
N ARG A 385 -13.18 -7.04 -3.60
CA ARG A 385 -13.64 -7.98 -4.63
C ARG A 385 -12.84 -9.26 -4.52
N GLU A 386 -13.50 -10.38 -4.65
CA GLU A 386 -12.86 -11.67 -4.83
C GLU A 386 -12.27 -11.73 -6.23
N PHE A 387 -11.10 -12.34 -6.34
CA PHE A 387 -10.38 -12.48 -7.59
C PHE A 387 -9.92 -13.93 -7.77
N GLU A 388 -10.08 -14.46 -8.95
CA GLU A 388 -9.69 -15.84 -9.29
C GLU A 388 -9.01 -15.89 -10.65
N PHE A 389 -7.86 -16.54 -10.75
CA PHE A 389 -7.25 -16.93 -12.03
C PHE A 389 -7.90 -18.20 -12.58
N GLU A 390 -8.09 -18.28 -13.90
CA GLU A 390 -8.67 -19.45 -14.57
C GLU A 390 -7.62 -20.50 -15.01
#